data_9e6e736634dfd38b474a5f31ba7db794
#
_entry.id   9e6e736634dfd38b474a5f31ba7db794
#
_cell.length_a   1.000
_cell.length_b   1.000
_cell.length_c   1.000
_cell.angle_alpha   90.00
_cell.angle_beta   90.00
_cell.angle_gamma   90.00
#
_symmetry.space_group_name_H-M   'P 1'
#
loop_
_entity.id
_entity.type
_entity.pdbx_description
1 polymer ?
#
loop_
_entity_poly.entity_id
_entity_poly.type
_entity_poly.pdbx_seq_one_letter_code
_entity_poly.pdbx_strand_id
1 'polypeptide(L)'
;MWTTRLDAAGIHDPQLRDDFTRQRSLVARYKPAAYLAVLLLLPRPLAPHMIAATAFMHHTDNLLDHGPLPERAAAYTAWEKEVRQALATGVSDHPVIRPLLHTGARHPRLLGHVREFLDTAATDLEFKGFATESDYQRYLDHYSLPAFLLVACLLAPGDEPAGYRAACRTYIDGSQRLDFVNDLAEDLADDRLTIPQDTLLSHGVTPADLRLSRDTPEVRALLRDLLHRARTTLAASHPVTDLVPPANRPFVRALIALEEATTAAATAKGPRLLTSSARPALPTLLKILLREHRNARRVRHSHTDTAG
;
A
#
# COMPACT_ATOMS: atom_id res chain seq x y z
N MET A 1 -19.82 7.52 12.54
CA MET A 1 -18.75 8.26 13.24
C MET A 1 -17.60 7.31 13.59
N TRP A 2 -16.41 7.81 13.96
CA TRP A 2 -15.25 6.97 14.30
C TRP A 2 -15.49 6.12 15.55
N THR A 3 -16.05 6.71 16.60
CA THR A 3 -16.42 6.03 17.85
C THR A 3 -17.24 4.77 17.61
N THR A 4 -18.28 4.85 16.78
CA THR A 4 -19.14 3.72 16.44
C THR A 4 -18.38 2.58 15.72
N ARG A 5 -17.25 2.89 15.03
CA ARG A 5 -16.40 1.86 14.42
C ARG A 5 -15.53 1.16 15.44
N LEU A 6 -15.00 1.91 16.41
CA LEU A 6 -14.27 1.35 17.54
C LEU A 6 -15.16 0.42 18.35
N ASP A 7 -16.39 0.84 18.63
CA ASP A 7 -17.37 0.02 19.35
C ASP A 7 -17.70 -1.27 18.57
N ALA A 8 -17.94 -1.15 17.26
CA ALA A 8 -18.21 -2.31 16.38
C ALA A 8 -17.00 -3.25 16.26
N ALA A 9 -15.78 -2.75 16.43
CA ALA A 9 -14.56 -3.55 16.47
C ALA A 9 -14.24 -4.13 17.86
N GLY A 10 -15.09 -3.87 18.87
CA GLY A 10 -14.89 -4.32 20.26
C GLY A 10 -13.71 -3.63 20.95
N ILE A 11 -13.42 -2.38 20.55
CA ILE A 11 -12.34 -1.57 21.12
C ILE A 11 -12.95 -0.64 22.16
N HIS A 12 -12.89 -1.05 23.45
CA HIS A 12 -13.54 -0.35 24.55
C HIS A 12 -12.56 0.31 25.51
N ASP A 13 -11.34 -0.22 25.65
CA ASP A 13 -10.29 0.35 26.50
C ASP A 13 -9.96 1.79 26.09
N PRO A 14 -9.98 2.76 27.03
CA PRO A 14 -9.80 4.19 26.71
C PRO A 14 -8.44 4.49 26.07
N GLN A 15 -7.36 3.88 26.56
CA GLN A 15 -6.01 4.13 26.07
C GLN A 15 -5.85 3.55 24.66
N LEU A 16 -6.37 2.36 24.42
CA LEU A 16 -6.36 1.73 23.10
C LEU A 16 -7.19 2.55 22.09
N ARG A 17 -8.34 3.10 22.49
CA ARG A 17 -9.16 3.99 21.65
C ARG A 17 -8.42 5.27 21.27
N ASP A 18 -7.64 5.84 22.18
CA ASP A 18 -6.81 7.01 21.90
C ASP A 18 -5.71 6.67 20.88
N ASP A 19 -5.03 5.55 21.05
CA ASP A 19 -4.02 5.07 20.08
C ASP A 19 -4.60 4.88 18.68
N PHE A 20 -5.73 4.16 18.54
CA PHE A 20 -6.41 4.01 17.26
C PHE A 20 -6.84 5.36 16.64
N THR A 21 -7.20 6.32 17.49
CA THR A 21 -7.61 7.66 17.03
C THR A 21 -6.41 8.48 16.54
N ARG A 22 -5.25 8.37 17.19
CA ARG A 22 -3.98 8.96 16.73
C ARG A 22 -3.55 8.36 15.39
N GLN A 23 -3.60 7.03 15.26
CA GLN A 23 -3.28 6.33 14.01
C GLN A 23 -4.23 6.72 12.88
N ARG A 24 -5.53 6.86 13.16
CA ARG A 24 -6.49 7.39 12.18
C ARG A 24 -6.05 8.73 11.63
N SER A 25 -5.60 9.65 12.51
CA SER A 25 -5.16 10.98 12.11
C SER A 25 -3.88 10.95 11.28
N LEU A 26 -2.98 10.01 11.57
CA LEU A 26 -1.77 9.77 10.79
C LEU A 26 -2.12 9.28 9.37
N VAL A 27 -2.91 8.20 9.26
CA VAL A 27 -3.30 7.60 7.96
C VAL A 27 -4.12 8.58 7.11
N ALA A 28 -4.99 9.39 7.72
CA ALA A 28 -5.76 10.41 7.03
C ALA A 28 -4.88 11.50 6.38
N ARG A 29 -3.73 11.80 6.97
CA ARG A 29 -2.75 12.75 6.42
C ARG A 29 -1.85 12.11 5.37
N TYR A 30 -1.42 10.87 5.60
CA TYR A 30 -0.50 10.15 4.72
C TYR A 30 -1.14 9.75 3.39
N LYS A 31 -2.31 9.09 3.40
CA LYS A 31 -3.04 8.65 2.19
C LYS A 31 -4.53 8.99 2.29
N PRO A 32 -4.92 10.27 2.10
CA PRO A 32 -6.30 10.72 2.33
C PRO A 32 -7.35 10.00 1.47
N ALA A 33 -7.04 9.66 0.22
CA ALA A 33 -7.96 8.94 -0.66
C ALA A 33 -8.20 7.49 -0.18
N ALA A 34 -7.13 6.78 0.21
CA ALA A 34 -7.23 5.43 0.77
C ALA A 34 -7.96 5.44 2.12
N TYR A 35 -7.69 6.43 2.97
CA TYR A 35 -8.41 6.62 4.22
C TYR A 35 -9.92 6.79 4.01
N LEU A 36 -10.33 7.62 3.06
CA LEU A 36 -11.75 7.78 2.70
C LEU A 36 -12.34 6.47 2.18
N ALA A 37 -11.62 5.74 1.34
CA ALA A 37 -12.05 4.42 0.86
C ALA A 37 -12.26 3.44 2.02
N VAL A 38 -11.35 3.37 2.99
CA VAL A 38 -11.48 2.55 4.21
C VAL A 38 -12.78 2.91 4.95
N LEU A 39 -13.04 4.19 5.17
CA LEU A 39 -14.23 4.62 5.91
C LEU A 39 -15.53 4.39 5.15
N LEU A 40 -15.56 4.56 3.84
CA LEU A 40 -16.77 4.49 3.03
C LEU A 40 -17.12 3.06 2.61
N LEU A 41 -16.12 2.22 2.37
CA LEU A 41 -16.28 0.97 1.64
C LEU A 41 -16.12 -0.27 2.51
N LEU A 42 -15.26 -0.25 3.54
CA LEU A 42 -15.09 -1.40 4.43
C LEU A 42 -16.21 -1.52 5.47
N PRO A 43 -16.49 -2.75 5.93
CA PRO A 43 -17.31 -2.99 7.10
C PRO A 43 -16.83 -2.18 8.31
N ARG A 44 -17.79 -1.69 9.14
CA ARG A 44 -17.46 -0.85 10.29
C ARG A 44 -16.42 -1.46 11.23
N PRO A 45 -16.51 -2.76 11.61
CA PRO A 45 -15.54 -3.37 12.54
C PRO A 45 -14.15 -3.53 11.92
N LEU A 46 -14.02 -3.65 10.59
CA LEU A 46 -12.74 -3.87 9.93
C LEU A 46 -11.91 -2.58 9.78
N ALA A 47 -12.56 -1.42 9.69
CA ALA A 47 -11.90 -0.14 9.42
C ALA A 47 -10.82 0.23 10.46
N PRO A 48 -11.01 0.09 11.80
CA PRO A 48 -9.94 0.35 12.76
C PRO A 48 -8.73 -0.57 12.57
N HIS A 49 -8.95 -1.84 12.32
CA HIS A 49 -7.90 -2.82 12.10
C HIS A 49 -7.07 -2.51 10.85
N MET A 50 -7.74 -2.12 9.76
CA MET A 50 -7.06 -1.67 8.54
C MET A 50 -6.19 -0.45 8.80
N ILE A 51 -6.68 0.52 9.57
CA ILE A 51 -5.92 1.72 9.95
C ILE A 51 -4.71 1.36 10.81
N ALA A 52 -4.85 0.43 11.76
CA ALA A 52 -3.72 0.00 12.60
C ALA A 52 -2.60 -0.67 11.77
N ALA A 53 -2.97 -1.58 10.87
CA ALA A 53 -2.01 -2.23 9.98
C ALA A 53 -1.30 -1.22 9.04
N THR A 54 -2.07 -0.27 8.47
CA THR A 54 -1.51 0.80 7.63
C THR A 54 -0.59 1.72 8.43
N ALA A 55 -0.96 2.08 9.66
CA ALA A 55 -0.14 2.93 10.51
C ALA A 55 1.17 2.24 10.92
N PHE A 56 1.13 0.93 11.21
CA PHE A 56 2.33 0.14 11.48
C PHE A 56 3.26 0.10 10.26
N MET A 57 2.73 -0.23 9.08
CA MET A 57 3.48 -0.25 7.83
C MET A 57 4.16 1.12 7.59
N HIS A 58 3.39 2.21 7.63
CA HIS A 58 3.92 3.55 7.40
C HIS A 58 4.94 4.00 8.46
N HIS A 59 4.75 3.61 9.74
CA HIS A 59 5.74 3.92 10.78
C HIS A 59 7.07 3.21 10.52
N THR A 60 7.02 1.94 10.12
CA THR A 60 8.22 1.17 9.76
C THR A 60 8.92 1.76 8.54
N ASP A 61 8.17 2.10 7.50
CA ASP A 61 8.62 2.71 6.27
C ASP A 61 9.36 4.04 6.52
N ASN A 62 8.76 4.91 7.34
CA ASN A 62 9.41 6.16 7.74
C ASN A 62 10.77 5.99 8.44
N LEU A 63 10.96 4.91 9.20
CA LEU A 63 12.24 4.61 9.83
C LEU A 63 13.29 4.14 8.82
N LEU A 64 12.85 3.55 7.72
CA LEU A 64 13.72 3.07 6.64
C LEU A 64 14.09 4.19 5.65
N ASP A 65 13.23 5.19 5.45
CA ASP A 65 13.38 6.19 4.39
C ASP A 65 14.07 7.49 4.84
N HIS A 66 13.91 7.90 6.12
CA HIS A 66 14.27 9.25 6.53
C HIS A 66 15.55 9.31 7.38
N GLY A 67 16.50 10.13 6.96
CA GLY A 67 17.75 10.41 7.67
C GLY A 67 18.98 9.69 7.11
N PRO A 68 20.17 9.91 7.72
CA PRO A 68 21.40 9.24 7.34
C PRO A 68 21.32 7.72 7.55
N LEU A 69 21.90 6.93 6.65
CA LEU A 69 21.84 5.46 6.69
C LEU A 69 22.19 4.84 8.05
N PRO A 70 23.26 5.27 8.78
CA PRO A 70 23.56 4.70 10.10
C PRO A 70 22.45 4.92 11.14
N GLU A 71 21.80 6.10 11.09
CA GLU A 71 20.71 6.47 12.00
C GLU A 71 19.44 5.66 11.66
N ARG A 72 19.11 5.51 10.38
CA ARG A 72 17.99 4.69 9.91
C ARG A 72 18.17 3.23 10.33
N ALA A 73 19.37 2.66 10.12
CA ALA A 73 19.68 1.29 10.48
C ALA A 73 19.56 1.05 11.99
N ALA A 74 20.07 1.98 12.81
CA ALA A 74 19.93 1.89 14.27
C ALA A 74 18.48 2.02 14.73
N ALA A 75 17.72 2.97 14.18
CA ALA A 75 16.32 3.17 14.50
C ALA A 75 15.46 1.96 14.11
N TYR A 76 15.68 1.41 12.92
CA TYR A 76 14.99 0.21 12.47
C TYR A 76 15.33 -1.01 13.35
N THR A 77 16.60 -1.23 13.69
CA THR A 77 17.00 -2.33 14.56
C THR A 77 16.34 -2.25 15.95
N ALA A 78 16.27 -1.04 16.52
CA ALA A 78 15.59 -0.83 17.80
C ALA A 78 14.08 -1.10 17.68
N TRP A 79 13.46 -0.62 16.62
CA TRP A 79 12.04 -0.84 16.31
C TRP A 79 11.71 -2.31 16.11
N GLU A 80 12.48 -3.01 15.28
CA GLU A 80 12.33 -4.43 15.03
C GLU A 80 12.39 -5.24 16.32
N LYS A 81 13.38 -4.95 17.17
CA LYS A 81 13.54 -5.62 18.49
C LYS A 81 12.31 -5.39 19.38
N GLU A 82 11.79 -4.15 19.45
CA GLU A 82 10.63 -3.80 20.24
C GLU A 82 9.37 -4.53 19.74
N VAL A 83 9.15 -4.55 18.41
CA VAL A 83 8.01 -5.25 17.81
C VAL A 83 8.11 -6.75 18.06
N ARG A 84 9.28 -7.38 17.85
CA ARG A 84 9.48 -8.82 18.10
C ARG A 84 9.26 -9.19 19.58
N GLN A 85 9.71 -8.35 20.50
CA GLN A 85 9.44 -8.53 21.92
C GLN A 85 7.94 -8.46 22.21
N ALA A 86 7.25 -7.48 21.66
CA ALA A 86 5.80 -7.33 21.82
C ALA A 86 5.02 -8.52 21.23
N LEU A 87 5.46 -9.06 20.08
CA LEU A 87 4.87 -10.26 19.47
C LEU A 87 5.09 -11.51 20.30
N ALA A 88 6.18 -11.58 21.08
CA ALA A 88 6.48 -12.71 21.96
C ALA A 88 5.72 -12.65 23.29
N THR A 89 5.57 -11.44 23.85
CA THR A 89 4.95 -11.23 25.16
C THR A 89 3.44 -10.96 25.09
N GLY A 90 2.95 -10.52 23.93
CA GLY A 90 1.55 -10.06 23.73
C GLY A 90 1.28 -8.66 24.32
N VAL A 91 2.30 -7.95 24.81
CA VAL A 91 2.14 -6.65 25.51
C VAL A 91 3.10 -5.62 24.94
N SER A 92 2.64 -4.36 24.85
CA SER A 92 3.46 -3.19 24.50
C SER A 92 2.84 -1.91 25.04
N ASP A 93 3.69 -0.96 25.42
CA ASP A 93 3.26 0.42 25.73
C ASP A 93 3.35 1.35 24.53
N HIS A 94 3.92 0.89 23.41
CA HIS A 94 4.08 1.69 22.22
C HIS A 94 2.74 1.93 21.50
N PRO A 95 2.36 3.19 21.18
CA PRO A 95 1.04 3.54 20.65
C PRO A 95 0.75 3.01 19.23
N VAL A 96 1.77 2.51 18.51
CA VAL A 96 1.60 1.85 17.21
C VAL A 96 1.50 0.33 17.39
N ILE A 97 2.23 -0.24 18.33
CA ILE A 97 2.29 -1.71 18.52
C ILE A 97 1.04 -2.21 19.27
N ARG A 98 0.53 -1.49 20.27
CA ARG A 98 -0.69 -1.90 21.01
C ARG A 98 -1.90 -2.15 20.10
N PRO A 99 -2.29 -1.24 19.19
CA PRO A 99 -3.36 -1.49 18.23
C PRO A 99 -3.06 -2.63 17.26
N LEU A 100 -1.77 -2.82 16.88
CA LEU A 100 -1.35 -3.95 16.05
C LEU A 100 -1.59 -5.28 16.76
N LEU A 101 -1.17 -5.42 18.02
CA LEU A 101 -1.40 -6.62 18.82
C LEU A 101 -2.89 -6.90 19.00
N HIS A 102 -3.68 -5.86 19.32
CA HIS A 102 -5.14 -5.99 19.41
C HIS A 102 -5.77 -6.45 18.11
N THR A 103 -5.28 -5.93 16.98
CA THR A 103 -5.70 -6.36 15.63
C THR A 103 -5.30 -7.80 15.38
N GLY A 104 -4.07 -8.18 15.72
CA GLY A 104 -3.56 -9.55 15.56
C GLY A 104 -4.32 -10.58 16.38
N ALA A 105 -4.82 -10.22 17.57
CA ALA A 105 -5.66 -11.10 18.38
C ALA A 105 -6.99 -11.47 17.69
N ARG A 106 -7.52 -10.60 16.82
CA ARG A 106 -8.74 -10.82 16.02
C ARG A 106 -8.46 -11.35 14.63
N HIS A 107 -7.28 -11.06 14.10
CA HIS A 107 -6.81 -11.44 12.77
C HIS A 107 -5.43 -12.12 12.89
N PRO A 108 -5.35 -13.38 13.36
CA PRO A 108 -4.07 -14.02 13.76
C PRO A 108 -3.04 -14.09 12.63
N ARG A 109 -3.47 -14.17 11.37
CA ARG A 109 -2.55 -14.17 10.20
C ARG A 109 -1.72 -12.89 10.10
N LEU A 110 -2.26 -11.75 10.56
CA LEU A 110 -1.52 -10.49 10.57
C LEU A 110 -0.18 -10.62 11.31
N LEU A 111 -0.15 -11.32 12.44
CA LEU A 111 1.10 -11.48 13.21
C LEU A 111 2.17 -12.31 12.46
N GLY A 112 1.74 -13.23 11.60
CA GLY A 112 2.62 -13.95 10.69
C GLY A 112 3.21 -13.02 9.64
N HIS A 113 2.38 -12.20 9.00
CA HIS A 113 2.83 -11.21 8.00
C HIS A 113 3.69 -10.11 8.63
N VAL A 114 3.43 -9.72 9.88
CA VAL A 114 4.32 -8.78 10.60
C VAL A 114 5.73 -9.38 10.75
N ARG A 115 5.86 -10.65 11.12
CA ARG A 115 7.17 -11.33 11.20
C ARG A 115 7.84 -11.40 9.85
N GLU A 116 7.12 -11.85 8.81
CA GLU A 116 7.62 -11.91 7.44
C GLU A 116 8.13 -10.54 6.95
N PHE A 117 7.36 -9.48 7.18
CA PHE A 117 7.77 -8.13 6.80
C PHE A 117 9.02 -7.68 7.55
N LEU A 118 9.11 -7.88 8.87
CA LEU A 118 10.29 -7.54 9.65
C LEU A 118 11.55 -8.32 9.21
N ASP A 119 11.40 -9.57 8.79
CA ASP A 119 12.52 -10.39 8.31
C ASP A 119 13.15 -9.82 7.01
N THR A 120 12.41 -9.03 6.26
CA THR A 120 12.80 -8.58 4.92
C THR A 120 12.88 -7.06 4.76
N ALA A 121 12.27 -6.27 5.64
CA ALA A 121 12.14 -4.82 5.50
C ALA A 121 13.51 -4.09 5.47
N ALA A 122 14.53 -4.62 6.16
CA ALA A 122 15.89 -4.08 6.12
C ALA A 122 16.51 -4.04 4.70
N THR A 123 15.96 -4.82 3.76
CA THR A 123 16.39 -4.80 2.35
C THR A 123 16.29 -3.39 1.75
N ASP A 124 15.34 -2.57 2.19
CA ASP A 124 15.18 -1.20 1.69
C ASP A 124 16.26 -0.24 2.17
N LEU A 125 16.89 -0.50 3.34
CA LEU A 125 18.04 0.29 3.80
C LEU A 125 19.24 0.21 2.84
N GLU A 126 19.40 -0.93 2.17
CA GLU A 126 20.51 -1.19 1.25
C GLU A 126 20.16 -0.92 -0.20
N PHE A 127 18.98 -0.33 -0.45
CA PHE A 127 18.51 -0.06 -1.81
C PHE A 127 19.49 0.87 -2.56
N LYS A 128 19.99 0.39 -3.72
CA LYS A 128 20.95 1.11 -4.60
C LYS A 128 20.45 1.19 -6.05
N GLY A 129 19.15 0.97 -6.27
CA GLY A 129 18.57 0.82 -7.60
C GLY A 129 18.55 -0.64 -8.07
N PHE A 130 18.04 -0.85 -9.26
CA PHE A 130 17.93 -2.17 -9.91
C PHE A 130 18.86 -2.23 -11.11
N ALA A 131 19.70 -3.27 -11.21
CA ALA A 131 20.46 -3.52 -12.43
C ALA A 131 19.54 -4.09 -13.52
N THR A 132 18.61 -4.97 -13.15
CA THR A 132 17.72 -5.68 -14.06
C THR A 132 16.27 -5.70 -13.58
N GLU A 133 15.35 -6.03 -14.48
CA GLU A 133 13.95 -6.34 -14.14
C GLU A 133 13.86 -7.47 -13.07
N SER A 134 14.77 -8.47 -13.11
CA SER A 134 14.82 -9.52 -12.08
C SER A 134 15.15 -9.00 -10.69
N ASP A 135 15.96 -7.94 -10.59
CA ASP A 135 16.27 -7.30 -9.30
C ASP A 135 15.02 -6.58 -8.74
N TYR A 136 14.28 -5.90 -9.62
CA TYR A 136 12.99 -5.31 -9.26
C TYR A 136 12.01 -6.39 -8.77
N GLN A 137 11.89 -7.53 -9.47
CA GLN A 137 11.00 -8.62 -9.06
C GLN A 137 11.40 -9.22 -7.70
N ARG A 138 12.70 -9.33 -7.41
CA ARG A 138 13.18 -9.76 -6.08
C ARG A 138 12.83 -8.74 -5.00
N TYR A 139 13.00 -7.44 -5.27
CA TYR A 139 12.59 -6.38 -4.34
C TYR A 139 11.09 -6.44 -4.06
N LEU A 140 10.28 -6.63 -5.10
CA LEU A 140 8.85 -6.81 -4.96
C LEU A 140 8.50 -7.97 -4.02
N ASP A 141 9.16 -9.12 -4.18
CA ASP A 141 8.91 -10.32 -3.37
C ASP A 141 9.41 -10.19 -1.93
N HIS A 142 10.50 -9.44 -1.69
CA HIS A 142 11.12 -9.31 -0.38
C HIS A 142 10.70 -8.08 0.40
N TYR A 143 10.16 -7.05 -0.25
CA TYR A 143 9.75 -5.81 0.41
C TYR A 143 8.28 -5.46 0.16
N SER A 144 7.91 -5.19 -1.09
CA SER A 144 6.59 -4.63 -1.40
C SER A 144 5.44 -5.60 -1.10
N LEU A 145 5.60 -6.89 -1.42
CA LEU A 145 4.58 -7.90 -1.15
C LEU A 145 4.41 -8.17 0.35
N PRO A 146 5.46 -8.41 1.16
CA PRO A 146 5.32 -8.52 2.61
C PRO A 146 4.66 -7.29 3.26
N ALA A 147 5.04 -6.08 2.85
CA ALA A 147 4.41 -4.84 3.32
C ALA A 147 2.92 -4.78 2.96
N PHE A 148 2.56 -5.10 1.71
CA PHE A 148 1.16 -5.11 1.28
C PHE A 148 0.33 -6.17 1.99
N LEU A 149 0.88 -7.33 2.30
CA LEU A 149 0.17 -8.42 2.99
C LEU A 149 -0.23 -8.05 4.41
N LEU A 150 0.40 -7.07 5.05
CA LEU A 150 -0.04 -6.52 6.34
C LEU A 150 -1.50 -6.01 6.29
N VAL A 151 -1.89 -5.42 5.18
CA VAL A 151 -3.26 -4.90 4.98
C VAL A 151 -4.13 -5.89 4.20
N ALA A 152 -3.58 -6.59 3.24
CA ALA A 152 -4.31 -7.53 2.40
C ALA A 152 -4.86 -8.73 3.20
N CYS A 153 -4.12 -9.25 4.17
CA CYS A 153 -4.57 -10.37 5.02
C CYS A 153 -5.86 -10.05 5.80
N LEU A 154 -6.15 -8.77 6.06
CA LEU A 154 -7.38 -8.34 6.72
C LEU A 154 -8.59 -8.37 5.79
N LEU A 155 -8.36 -8.34 4.48
CA LEU A 155 -9.41 -8.38 3.47
C LEU A 155 -9.81 -9.81 3.09
N ALA A 156 -8.93 -10.78 3.29
CA ALA A 156 -9.16 -12.18 2.96
C ALA A 156 -10.20 -12.83 3.88
N PRO A 157 -10.91 -13.89 3.44
CA PRO A 157 -11.72 -14.71 4.32
C PRO A 157 -10.88 -15.44 5.37
N GLY A 158 -11.51 -16.02 6.40
CA GLY A 158 -10.85 -16.79 7.45
C GLY A 158 -9.92 -17.88 6.91
N ASP A 159 -10.40 -18.66 5.96
CA ASP A 159 -9.59 -19.59 5.16
C ASP A 159 -9.15 -18.85 3.89
N GLU A 160 -7.86 -18.55 3.81
CA GLU A 160 -7.31 -17.85 2.66
C GLU A 160 -7.43 -18.71 1.40
N PRO A 161 -8.08 -18.20 0.33
CA PRO A 161 -8.24 -18.97 -0.89
C PRO A 161 -6.89 -19.30 -1.54
N ALA A 162 -6.80 -20.47 -2.15
CA ALA A 162 -5.66 -20.79 -2.98
C ALA A 162 -5.47 -19.70 -4.05
N GLY A 163 -4.22 -19.25 -4.22
CA GLY A 163 -3.88 -18.18 -5.17
C GLY A 163 -4.08 -16.74 -4.66
N TYR A 164 -4.61 -16.52 -3.46
CA TYR A 164 -4.80 -15.15 -2.93
C TYR A 164 -3.49 -14.36 -2.87
N ARG A 165 -2.43 -14.98 -2.30
CA ARG A 165 -1.10 -14.36 -2.25
C ARG A 165 -0.56 -14.01 -3.65
N ALA A 166 -0.74 -14.88 -4.63
CA ALA A 166 -0.32 -14.63 -6.01
C ALA A 166 -1.12 -13.48 -6.65
N ALA A 167 -2.43 -13.40 -6.38
CA ALA A 167 -3.26 -12.30 -6.85
C ALA A 167 -2.88 -10.97 -6.16
N CYS A 168 -2.56 -10.98 -4.87
CA CYS A 168 -2.00 -9.83 -4.15
C CYS A 168 -0.66 -9.39 -4.75
N ARG A 169 0.21 -10.35 -5.10
CA ARG A 169 1.48 -10.07 -5.77
C ARG A 169 1.27 -9.36 -7.11
N THR A 170 0.32 -9.81 -7.91
CA THR A 170 -0.01 -9.16 -9.19
C THR A 170 -0.50 -7.73 -8.97
N TYR A 171 -1.33 -7.49 -7.95
CA TYR A 171 -1.80 -6.14 -7.63
C TYR A 171 -0.65 -5.23 -7.20
N ILE A 172 0.16 -5.69 -6.25
CA ILE A 172 1.26 -4.84 -5.73
C ILE A 172 2.36 -4.62 -6.78
N ASP A 173 2.59 -5.56 -7.71
CA ASP A 173 3.50 -5.35 -8.84
C ASP A 173 3.01 -4.19 -9.73
N GLY A 174 1.73 -4.16 -10.08
CA GLY A 174 1.18 -3.07 -10.86
C GLY A 174 1.19 -1.72 -10.12
N SER A 175 0.84 -1.72 -8.84
CA SER A 175 0.86 -0.52 -7.98
C SER A 175 2.29 0.01 -7.81
N GLN A 176 3.26 -0.84 -7.50
CA GLN A 176 4.65 -0.43 -7.31
C GLN A 176 5.30 0.10 -8.60
N ARG A 177 4.99 -0.51 -9.76
CA ARG A 177 5.43 0.02 -11.06
C ARG A 177 4.86 1.41 -11.30
N LEU A 178 3.61 1.64 -10.95
CA LEU A 178 3.00 2.96 -11.07
C LEU A 178 3.65 3.96 -10.12
N ASP A 179 3.82 3.59 -8.85
CA ASP A 179 4.44 4.47 -7.84
C ASP A 179 5.83 4.92 -8.29
N PHE A 180 6.71 4.00 -8.72
CA PHE A 180 8.06 4.32 -9.19
C PHE A 180 8.10 5.25 -10.41
N VAL A 181 7.14 5.17 -11.31
CA VAL A 181 7.08 6.09 -12.46
C VAL A 181 6.42 7.41 -12.06
N ASN A 182 5.44 7.37 -11.20
CA ASN A 182 4.70 8.57 -10.79
C ASN A 182 5.50 9.47 -9.85
N ASP A 183 6.29 8.86 -8.97
CA ASP A 183 7.07 9.56 -7.96
C ASP A 183 8.54 9.78 -8.40
N LEU A 184 8.83 9.52 -9.70
CA LEU A 184 10.16 9.59 -10.29
C LEU A 184 10.89 10.94 -10.05
N ALA A 185 10.15 12.06 -10.03
CA ALA A 185 10.72 13.38 -9.75
C ALA A 185 11.25 13.49 -8.31
N GLU A 186 10.52 12.92 -7.35
CA GLU A 186 10.89 12.90 -5.92
C GLU A 186 12.04 11.93 -5.70
N ASP A 187 11.94 10.71 -6.25
CA ASP A 187 12.97 9.67 -6.15
C ASP A 187 14.32 10.15 -6.73
N LEU A 188 14.31 10.83 -7.87
CA LEU A 188 15.53 11.39 -8.47
C LEU A 188 16.14 12.53 -7.64
N ALA A 189 15.33 13.31 -6.93
CA ALA A 189 15.81 14.35 -6.02
C ALA A 189 16.52 13.75 -4.80
N ASP A 190 16.09 12.56 -4.36
CA ASP A 190 16.69 11.80 -3.25
C ASP A 190 17.81 10.84 -3.74
N ASP A 191 18.29 11.01 -4.97
CA ASP A 191 19.28 10.14 -5.65
C ASP A 191 18.87 8.66 -5.70
N ARG A 192 17.58 8.39 -5.67
CA ARG A 192 16.96 7.06 -5.72
C ARG A 192 16.46 6.81 -7.15
N LEU A 193 17.13 5.96 -7.91
CA LEU A 193 16.72 5.57 -9.26
C LEU A 193 16.01 4.20 -9.21
N THR A 194 14.71 4.23 -9.38
CA THR A 194 13.81 3.05 -9.25
C THR A 194 13.52 2.35 -10.58
N ILE A 195 14.04 2.86 -11.71
CA ILE A 195 13.92 2.22 -13.03
C ILE A 195 15.12 1.27 -13.23
N PRO A 196 14.90 -0.01 -13.61
CA PRO A 196 15.99 -0.93 -13.91
C PRO A 196 16.93 -0.41 -15.00
N GLN A 197 18.25 -0.57 -14.80
CA GLN A 197 19.28 -0.06 -15.71
C GLN A 197 19.18 -0.72 -17.11
N ASP A 198 18.87 -2.01 -17.18
CA ASP A 198 18.64 -2.70 -18.45
C ASP A 198 17.47 -2.10 -19.25
N THR A 199 16.43 -1.66 -18.55
CA THR A 199 15.28 -0.96 -19.15
C THR A 199 15.69 0.41 -19.68
N LEU A 200 16.49 1.19 -18.94
CA LEU A 200 17.03 2.46 -19.43
C LEU A 200 17.88 2.26 -20.70
N LEU A 201 18.79 1.29 -20.65
CA LEU A 201 19.68 0.96 -21.78
C LEU A 201 18.89 0.55 -23.04
N SER A 202 17.85 -0.25 -22.88
CA SER A 202 17.02 -0.71 -24.00
C SER A 202 16.28 0.43 -24.72
N HIS A 203 16.04 1.54 -24.02
CA HIS A 203 15.43 2.74 -24.58
C HIS A 203 16.45 3.83 -24.97
N GLY A 204 17.76 3.58 -24.79
CA GLY A 204 18.79 4.58 -25.05
C GLY A 204 18.72 5.80 -24.13
N VAL A 205 18.19 5.65 -22.92
CA VAL A 205 18.03 6.71 -21.92
C VAL A 205 19.09 6.55 -20.84
N THR A 206 19.70 7.65 -20.44
CA THR A 206 20.66 7.68 -19.34
C THR A 206 20.03 8.24 -18.05
N PRO A 207 20.58 7.92 -16.86
CA PRO A 207 20.15 8.55 -15.62
C PRO A 207 20.25 10.08 -15.65
N ALA A 208 21.23 10.63 -16.40
CA ALA A 208 21.39 12.08 -16.57
C ALA A 208 20.23 12.69 -17.35
N ASP A 209 19.67 12.00 -18.34
CA ASP A 209 18.51 12.49 -19.11
C ASP A 209 17.29 12.66 -18.19
N LEU A 210 17.09 11.73 -17.26
CA LEU A 210 16.01 11.80 -16.29
C LEU A 210 16.22 12.92 -15.27
N ARG A 211 17.43 13.01 -14.67
CA ARG A 211 17.77 14.07 -13.68
C ARG A 211 17.69 15.47 -14.28
N LEU A 212 18.03 15.63 -15.55
CA LEU A 212 17.93 16.90 -16.27
C LEU A 212 16.53 17.13 -16.87
N SER A 213 15.58 16.26 -16.59
CA SER A 213 14.20 16.32 -17.09
C SER A 213 14.13 16.52 -18.61
N ARG A 214 15.01 15.85 -19.37
CA ARG A 214 15.07 15.98 -20.83
C ARG A 214 13.83 15.36 -21.48
N ASP A 215 13.16 16.16 -22.30
CA ASP A 215 11.98 15.71 -23.04
C ASP A 215 12.40 15.26 -24.47
N THR A 216 12.99 14.06 -24.56
CA THR A 216 13.41 13.45 -25.83
C THR A 216 12.43 12.36 -26.30
N PRO A 217 12.44 11.95 -27.58
CA PRO A 217 11.65 10.83 -28.06
C PRO A 217 11.90 9.54 -27.29
N GLU A 218 13.14 9.27 -26.89
CA GLU A 218 13.58 8.09 -26.12
C GLU A 218 12.98 8.11 -24.71
N VAL A 219 13.07 9.23 -24.01
CA VAL A 219 12.45 9.41 -22.69
C VAL A 219 10.93 9.26 -22.76
N ARG A 220 10.30 9.81 -23.79
CA ARG A 220 8.85 9.63 -24.01
C ARG A 220 8.49 8.16 -24.28
N ALA A 221 9.33 7.43 -25.01
CA ALA A 221 9.15 6.01 -25.28
C ALA A 221 9.29 5.18 -23.99
N LEU A 222 10.33 5.45 -23.18
CA LEU A 222 10.55 4.83 -21.88
C LEU A 222 9.33 4.99 -20.97
N LEU A 223 8.88 6.23 -20.73
CA LEU A 223 7.76 6.51 -19.84
C LEU A 223 6.46 5.85 -20.31
N ARG A 224 6.22 5.80 -21.62
CA ARG A 224 5.06 5.08 -22.20
C ARG A 224 5.13 3.59 -21.96
N ASP A 225 6.31 2.97 -22.11
CA ASP A 225 6.51 1.54 -21.86
C ASP A 225 6.29 1.20 -20.39
N LEU A 226 6.91 1.96 -19.46
CA LEU A 226 6.75 1.76 -18.02
C LEU A 226 5.29 1.88 -17.58
N LEU A 227 4.57 2.92 -18.02
CA LEU A 227 3.15 3.11 -17.72
C LEU A 227 2.26 2.06 -18.40
N HIS A 228 2.65 1.56 -19.57
CA HIS A 228 1.96 0.45 -20.22
C HIS A 228 2.09 -0.84 -19.41
N ARG A 229 3.29 -1.17 -18.91
CA ARG A 229 3.53 -2.31 -18.03
C ARG A 229 2.70 -2.20 -16.76
N ALA A 230 2.74 -1.05 -16.06
CA ALA A 230 1.94 -0.80 -14.86
C ALA A 230 0.44 -1.03 -15.13
N ARG A 231 -0.08 -0.44 -16.22
CA ARG A 231 -1.49 -0.59 -16.61
C ARG A 231 -1.87 -2.04 -16.90
N THR A 232 -1.02 -2.77 -17.62
CA THR A 232 -1.30 -4.17 -17.98
C THR A 232 -1.30 -5.07 -16.75
N THR A 233 -0.35 -4.86 -15.83
CA THR A 233 -0.27 -5.61 -14.57
C THR A 233 -1.45 -5.28 -13.66
N LEU A 234 -1.85 -4.00 -13.53
CA LEU A 234 -3.04 -3.61 -12.78
C LEU A 234 -4.32 -4.24 -13.37
N ALA A 235 -4.47 -4.24 -14.69
CA ALA A 235 -5.59 -4.92 -15.34
C ALA A 235 -5.62 -6.43 -15.05
N ALA A 236 -4.47 -7.08 -14.97
CA ALA A 236 -4.35 -8.49 -14.61
C ALA A 236 -4.66 -8.78 -13.12
N SER A 237 -4.72 -7.75 -12.27
CA SER A 237 -4.99 -7.91 -10.82
C SER A 237 -6.47 -7.99 -10.46
N HIS A 238 -7.40 -7.68 -11.37
CA HIS A 238 -8.85 -7.68 -11.09
C HIS A 238 -9.38 -8.98 -10.44
N PRO A 239 -8.88 -10.18 -10.77
CA PRO A 239 -9.33 -11.42 -10.14
C PRO A 239 -9.17 -11.45 -8.61
N VAL A 240 -8.28 -10.66 -8.01
CA VAL A 240 -8.15 -10.55 -6.54
C VAL A 240 -9.47 -10.16 -5.86
N THR A 241 -10.33 -9.42 -6.58
CA THR A 241 -11.64 -9.01 -6.10
C THR A 241 -12.56 -10.18 -5.79
N ASP A 242 -12.46 -11.28 -6.54
CA ASP A 242 -13.31 -12.45 -6.35
C ASP A 242 -12.82 -13.35 -5.21
N LEU A 243 -11.57 -13.18 -4.79
CA LEU A 243 -10.94 -13.92 -3.71
C LEU A 243 -11.20 -13.32 -2.33
N VAL A 244 -11.88 -12.18 -2.24
CA VAL A 244 -12.26 -11.57 -0.96
C VAL A 244 -13.77 -11.70 -0.71
N PRO A 245 -14.20 -11.68 0.56
CA PRO A 245 -15.62 -11.69 0.91
C PRO A 245 -16.41 -10.58 0.19
N PRO A 246 -17.67 -10.80 -0.19
CA PRO A 246 -18.49 -9.80 -0.89
C PRO A 246 -18.51 -8.42 -0.23
N ALA A 247 -18.45 -8.38 1.12
CA ALA A 247 -18.44 -7.13 1.89
C ALA A 247 -17.15 -6.28 1.67
N ASN A 248 -16.03 -6.92 1.27
CA ASN A 248 -14.74 -6.26 1.05
C ASN A 248 -14.49 -5.93 -0.44
N ARG A 249 -15.21 -6.58 -1.36
CA ARG A 249 -15.06 -6.37 -2.82
C ARG A 249 -15.16 -4.91 -3.27
N PRO A 250 -16.10 -4.08 -2.77
CA PRO A 250 -16.16 -2.68 -3.15
C PRO A 250 -14.88 -1.89 -2.83
N PHE A 251 -14.22 -2.24 -1.71
CA PHE A 251 -12.96 -1.61 -1.35
C PHE A 251 -11.83 -2.02 -2.29
N VAL A 252 -11.67 -3.31 -2.57
CA VAL A 252 -10.65 -3.82 -3.49
C VAL A 252 -10.82 -3.25 -4.91
N ARG A 253 -12.07 -3.21 -5.42
CA ARG A 253 -12.37 -2.57 -6.72
C ARG A 253 -12.03 -1.09 -6.74
N ALA A 254 -12.28 -0.39 -5.63
CA ALA A 254 -11.93 1.03 -5.54
C ALA A 254 -10.42 1.24 -5.56
N LEU A 255 -9.64 0.39 -4.85
CA LEU A 255 -8.18 0.47 -4.89
C LEU A 255 -7.65 0.31 -6.33
N ILE A 256 -8.05 -0.76 -7.03
CA ILE A 256 -7.62 -0.99 -8.42
C ILE A 256 -8.04 0.19 -9.31
N ALA A 257 -9.28 0.65 -9.22
CA ALA A 257 -9.78 1.75 -10.06
C ALA A 257 -9.08 3.09 -9.77
N LEU A 258 -8.63 3.33 -8.53
CA LEU A 258 -7.84 4.51 -8.17
C LEU A 258 -6.44 4.46 -8.81
N GLU A 259 -5.78 3.29 -8.76
CA GLU A 259 -4.48 3.08 -9.43
C GLU A 259 -4.60 3.20 -10.96
N GLU A 260 -5.64 2.63 -11.57
CA GLU A 260 -5.91 2.79 -13.00
C GLU A 260 -6.15 4.25 -13.39
N ALA A 261 -6.88 5.01 -12.55
CA ALA A 261 -7.11 6.43 -12.78
C ALA A 261 -5.81 7.25 -12.63
N THR A 262 -4.95 6.88 -11.68
CA THR A 262 -3.61 7.48 -11.50
C THR A 262 -2.73 7.17 -12.71
N THR A 263 -2.73 5.93 -13.19
CA THR A 263 -2.00 5.53 -14.40
C THR A 263 -2.45 6.32 -15.63
N ALA A 264 -3.76 6.54 -15.78
CA ALA A 264 -4.30 7.36 -16.87
C ALA A 264 -3.86 8.83 -16.76
N ALA A 265 -3.86 9.40 -15.55
CA ALA A 265 -3.39 10.75 -15.30
C ALA A 265 -1.87 10.89 -15.56
N ALA A 266 -1.07 9.89 -15.14
CA ALA A 266 0.37 9.84 -15.40
C ALA A 266 0.65 9.73 -16.91
N THR A 267 -0.09 8.90 -17.63
CA THR A 267 0.02 8.76 -19.09
C THR A 267 -0.28 10.10 -19.80
N ALA A 268 -1.33 10.80 -19.38
CA ALA A 268 -1.68 12.11 -19.94
C ALA A 268 -0.64 13.19 -19.61
N LYS A 269 0.06 13.07 -18.48
CA LYS A 269 1.10 14.01 -18.04
C LYS A 269 2.40 13.82 -18.83
N GLY A 270 2.75 12.58 -19.17
CA GLY A 270 3.94 12.25 -19.99
C GLY A 270 5.25 12.74 -19.37
N PRO A 271 6.17 13.37 -20.15
CA PRO A 271 7.49 13.77 -19.67
C PRO A 271 7.48 14.74 -18.48
N ARG A 272 6.36 15.42 -18.22
CA ARG A 272 6.23 16.27 -17.02
C ARG A 272 6.24 15.47 -15.71
N LEU A 273 6.18 14.12 -15.76
CA LEU A 273 6.43 13.25 -14.62
C LEU A 273 7.85 13.42 -14.05
N LEU A 274 8.81 13.82 -14.87
CA LEU A 274 10.19 14.13 -14.43
C LEU A 274 10.29 15.38 -13.52
N THR A 275 9.21 16.15 -13.40
CA THR A 275 9.19 17.37 -12.58
C THR A 275 8.15 17.36 -11.47
N SER A 276 7.16 16.48 -11.53
CA SER A 276 6.15 16.32 -10.47
C SER A 276 5.28 15.09 -10.73
N SER A 277 4.70 14.52 -9.66
CA SER A 277 3.77 13.40 -9.73
C SER A 277 2.43 13.77 -10.39
N ALA A 278 1.73 12.78 -10.95
CA ALA A 278 0.37 12.92 -11.47
C ALA A 278 -0.66 12.53 -10.40
N ARG A 279 -1.82 13.16 -10.48
CA ARG A 279 -2.97 12.83 -9.63
C ARG A 279 -4.24 12.78 -10.47
N PRO A 280 -5.14 11.81 -10.23
CA PRO A 280 -6.44 11.80 -10.87
C PRO A 280 -7.24 13.05 -10.52
N ALA A 281 -8.06 13.52 -11.45
CA ALA A 281 -8.95 14.63 -11.19
C ALA A 281 -9.95 14.29 -10.07
N LEU A 282 -10.23 15.23 -9.18
CA LEU A 282 -11.16 15.06 -8.06
C LEU A 282 -12.53 14.48 -8.47
N PRO A 283 -13.16 14.90 -9.59
CA PRO A 283 -14.41 14.29 -10.03
C PRO A 283 -14.29 12.79 -10.33
N THR A 284 -13.15 12.34 -10.88
CA THR A 284 -12.87 10.91 -11.14
C THR A 284 -12.78 10.13 -9.84
N LEU A 285 -12.04 10.64 -8.84
CA LEU A 285 -11.93 10.03 -7.51
C LEU A 285 -13.32 9.91 -6.86
N LEU A 286 -14.11 10.97 -6.87
CA LEU A 286 -15.46 10.98 -6.32
C LEU A 286 -16.38 10.00 -7.04
N LYS A 287 -16.32 9.92 -8.36
CA LYS A 287 -17.12 8.97 -9.16
C LYS A 287 -16.79 7.51 -8.79
N ILE A 288 -15.51 7.16 -8.63
CA ILE A 288 -15.07 5.82 -8.20
C ILE A 288 -15.63 5.51 -6.81
N LEU A 289 -15.40 6.39 -5.83
CA LEU A 289 -15.84 6.17 -4.46
C LEU A 289 -17.35 6.09 -4.33
N LEU A 290 -18.11 6.93 -5.03
CA LEU A 290 -19.58 6.90 -5.02
C LEU A 290 -20.14 5.63 -5.67
N ARG A 291 -19.55 5.20 -6.78
CA ARG A 291 -19.93 3.93 -7.43
C ARG A 291 -19.76 2.76 -6.46
N GLU A 292 -18.58 2.63 -5.88
CA GLU A 292 -18.27 1.51 -4.98
C GLU A 292 -19.02 1.63 -3.63
N HIS A 293 -19.31 2.84 -3.17
CA HIS A 293 -20.16 3.05 -2.00
C HIS A 293 -21.59 2.54 -2.22
N ARG A 294 -22.17 2.80 -3.40
CA ARG A 294 -23.48 2.25 -3.77
C ARG A 294 -23.47 0.72 -3.80
N ASN A 295 -22.40 0.13 -4.35
CA ASN A 295 -22.20 -1.31 -4.35
C ASN A 295 -22.07 -1.88 -2.93
N ALA A 296 -21.28 -1.25 -2.06
CA ALA A 296 -21.13 -1.65 -0.66
C ALA A 296 -22.46 -1.60 0.11
N ARG A 297 -23.31 -0.61 -0.17
CA ARG A 297 -24.65 -0.54 0.44
C ARG A 297 -25.56 -1.67 -0.01
N ARG A 298 -25.55 -2.02 -1.30
CA ARG A 298 -26.34 -3.15 -1.83
C ARG A 298 -25.96 -4.46 -1.16
N VAL A 299 -24.67 -4.75 -1.05
CA VAL A 299 -24.16 -5.96 -0.40
C VAL A 299 -24.58 -6.03 1.08
N ARG A 300 -24.59 -4.90 1.80
CA ARG A 300 -25.00 -4.86 3.21
C ARG A 300 -26.50 -5.11 3.39
N HIS A 301 -27.36 -4.65 2.48
CA HIS A 301 -28.81 -4.88 2.55
C HIS A 301 -29.16 -6.34 2.24
N SER A 302 -28.53 -6.96 1.22
CA SER A 302 -28.81 -8.36 0.90
C SER A 302 -28.43 -9.34 2.02
N HIS A 303 -27.53 -9.00 2.94
CA HIS A 303 -27.20 -9.83 4.09
C HIS A 303 -28.18 -9.66 5.28
N THR A 304 -28.87 -8.53 5.39
CA THR A 304 -29.91 -8.34 6.42
C THR A 304 -31.19 -9.07 6.07
N ASP A 305 -31.52 -9.19 4.78
CA ASP A 305 -32.76 -9.88 4.31
C ASP A 305 -32.65 -11.42 4.35
N THR A 306 -31.42 -11.98 4.43
CA THR A 306 -31.20 -13.45 4.54
C THR A 306 -31.06 -13.93 5.99
N ALA A 307 -30.99 -13.04 6.96
CA ALA A 307 -30.83 -13.34 8.40
C ALA A 307 -32.13 -13.10 9.20
N GLY A 308 -33.24 -12.74 8.57
CA GLY A 308 -34.58 -12.62 9.12
C GLY A 308 -35.47 -13.75 8.60
#